data_ae174db8138813acad6cbe534c83232b
#
_entry.id   ae174db8138813acad6cbe534c83232b
#
_cell.length_a   1.000
_cell.length_b   1.000
_cell.length_c   1.000
_cell.angle_alpha   90.00
_cell.angle_beta   90.00
_cell.angle_gamma   90.00
#
_symmetry.space_group_name_H-M   'P 1'
#
loop_
_entity.id
_entity.type
_entity.pdbx_description
1 polymer ?
#
loop_
_entity_poly.entity_id
_entity_poly.type
_entity_poly.pdbx_seq_one_letter_code
_entity_poly.pdbx_strand_id
1 'polypeptide(L)'
;MTVPPTVGGGIGGRPPSEQHPRFAAVVKPGTRILIVDDELDLLDMLTTYFLGSNYEVDTATNGSDALVAVARQRPNVVLLDITMPRMNGVEALKEIMKIDQSIAVIMVTGNLELPVTVEAIRNGAFGYVPKPFDLRYLDHLIAASLGRSQRLR
;
A
#
# COMPACT_ATOMS: atom_id res chain seq x y z
N MET A 1 44.76 4.76 0.87
CA MET A 1 44.14 4.75 0.63
C MET A 1 43.11 4.58 0.24
N THR A 2 43.00 4.44 0.22
CA THR A 2 42.25 4.35 -0.14
C THR A 2 41.18 4.49 -0.29
N VAL A 3 40.94 4.65 -0.48
CA VAL A 3 40.00 4.82 -0.59
C VAL A 3 39.10 4.70 -0.90
N PRO A 4 38.91 4.75 -1.10
CA PRO A 4 38.09 4.73 -1.47
C PRO A 4 37.01 4.60 -1.75
N PRO A 5 37.05 4.66 -1.74
CA PRO A 5 36.20 4.58 -2.10
C PRO A 5 35.14 4.55 -2.31
N THR A 6 35.33 4.57 -2.35
CA THR A 6 34.54 4.49 -2.53
C THR A 6 33.67 4.87 -2.89
N VAL A 7 34.13 5.11 -2.66
CA VAL A 7 33.43 5.76 -2.96
C VAL A 7 32.66 5.62 -3.85
N GLY A 8 33.26 5.46 -4.51
CA GLY A 8 32.58 5.41 -5.64
C GLY A 8 31.31 4.90 -5.48
N GLY A 9 31.25 4.09 -4.68
CA GLY A 9 29.98 3.55 -4.48
C GLY A 9 28.91 4.59 -4.46
N GLY A 10 29.24 5.73 -4.00
CA GLY A 10 28.26 6.75 -3.90
C GLY A 10 27.63 7.17 -5.19
N ILE A 11 28.27 6.91 -6.25
CA ILE A 11 27.78 7.36 -7.55
C ILE A 11 26.66 6.46 -7.99
N GLY A 12 25.48 6.95 -8.06
CA GLY A 12 24.38 6.23 -8.64
C GLY A 12 24.17 4.79 -8.19
N GLY A 13 25.06 4.28 -7.41
CA GLY A 13 25.00 2.90 -6.98
C GLY A 13 24.26 2.67 -5.68
N ARG A 14 23.48 3.62 -5.25
CA ARG A 14 22.73 3.46 -3.99
C ARG A 14 21.73 2.34 -4.08
N PRO A 15 21.66 1.49 -3.06
CA PRO A 15 20.59 0.50 -3.00
C PRO A 15 19.22 1.19 -2.90
N PRO A 16 18.17 0.55 -3.39
CA PRO A 16 16.83 1.14 -3.28
C PRO A 16 16.45 1.58 -1.88
N SER A 17 16.88 0.85 -0.86
CA SER A 17 16.57 1.19 0.52
C SER A 17 17.16 2.54 0.94
N GLU A 18 18.25 2.96 0.33
CA GLU A 18 18.83 4.27 0.63
C GLU A 18 18.18 5.40 -0.14
N GLN A 19 17.41 5.08 -1.16
CA GLN A 19 16.68 6.05 -1.96
C GLN A 19 15.32 6.37 -1.39
N HIS A 20 14.84 5.59 -0.45
CA HIS A 20 13.53 5.72 0.17
C HIS A 20 13.64 6.28 1.58
N PRO A 21 12.54 6.77 2.15
CA PRO A 21 12.53 7.21 3.54
C PRO A 21 12.99 6.09 4.48
N ARG A 22 13.49 6.48 5.64
CA ARG A 22 14.12 5.55 6.58
C ARG A 22 13.26 4.38 6.99
N PHE A 23 11.97 4.60 7.17
CA PHE A 23 11.11 3.52 7.64
C PHE A 23 10.93 2.42 6.61
N ALA A 24 11.32 2.64 5.36
CA ALA A 24 11.36 1.58 4.38
C ALA A 24 12.35 0.48 4.78
N ALA A 25 13.40 0.84 5.54
CA ALA A 25 14.39 -0.12 5.96
C ALA A 25 13.86 -1.12 6.99
N VAL A 26 12.70 -0.85 7.61
CA VAL A 26 12.12 -1.75 8.60
C VAL A 26 11.10 -2.71 8.00
N VAL A 27 10.98 -2.74 6.68
CA VAL A 27 10.07 -3.66 6.02
C VAL A 27 10.60 -5.09 6.18
N LYS A 28 9.79 -5.94 6.78
CA LYS A 28 10.17 -7.34 6.96
C LYS A 28 10.06 -8.06 5.63
N PRO A 29 11.00 -9.00 5.34
CA PRO A 29 10.87 -9.82 4.14
C PRO A 29 9.52 -10.53 4.11
N GLY A 30 8.92 -10.56 2.92
CA GLY A 30 7.62 -11.21 2.74
C GLY A 30 6.43 -10.34 3.07
N THR A 31 6.64 -9.09 3.49
CA THR A 31 5.52 -8.15 3.67
C THR A 31 4.88 -7.88 2.31
N ARG A 32 3.57 -8.06 2.24
CA ARG A 32 2.86 -8.03 0.96
C ARG A 32 1.85 -6.89 0.92
N ILE A 33 1.87 -6.16 -0.20
CA ILE A 33 0.91 -5.10 -0.49
C ILE A 33 0.08 -5.51 -1.69
N LEU A 34 -1.23 -5.33 -1.59
CA LEU A 34 -2.13 -5.43 -2.72
C LEU A 34 -2.57 -4.01 -3.09
N ILE A 35 -2.43 -3.65 -4.36
CA ILE A 35 -2.83 -2.33 -4.86
C ILE A 35 -4.03 -2.52 -5.77
N VAL A 36 -5.14 -1.85 -5.44
CA VAL A 36 -6.40 -1.98 -6.17
C VAL A 36 -6.81 -0.63 -6.74
N ASP A 37 -6.74 -0.50 -8.05
CA ASP A 37 -7.08 0.74 -8.75
C ASP A 37 -7.30 0.40 -10.23
N ASP A 38 -8.23 1.08 -10.89
CA ASP A 38 -8.46 0.83 -12.30
C ASP A 38 -7.56 1.66 -13.22
N GLU A 39 -6.75 2.55 -12.66
CA GLU A 39 -5.77 3.32 -13.42
C GLU A 39 -4.48 2.52 -13.57
N LEU A 40 -4.24 1.99 -14.77
CA LEU A 40 -3.08 1.10 -15.01
C LEU A 40 -1.74 1.79 -14.80
N ASP A 41 -1.64 3.06 -15.20
CA ASP A 41 -0.40 3.80 -15.02
C ASP A 41 -0.05 3.97 -13.54
N LEU A 42 -1.06 4.20 -12.72
CA LEU A 42 -0.86 4.32 -11.28
C LEU A 42 -0.42 2.99 -10.66
N LEU A 43 -1.05 1.89 -11.09
CA LEU A 43 -0.65 0.56 -10.64
C LEU A 43 0.81 0.26 -10.97
N ASP A 44 1.22 0.59 -12.21
CA ASP A 44 2.60 0.35 -12.63
C ASP A 44 3.58 1.18 -11.80
N MET A 45 3.27 2.43 -11.57
CA MET A 45 4.14 3.33 -10.82
C MET A 45 4.29 2.85 -9.38
N LEU A 46 3.18 2.52 -8.74
CA LEU A 46 3.21 2.07 -7.35
C LEU A 46 3.86 0.69 -7.21
N THR A 47 3.62 -0.20 -8.17
CA THR A 47 4.25 -1.51 -8.17
C THR A 47 5.77 -1.38 -8.22
N THR A 48 6.28 -0.56 -9.14
CA THR A 48 7.71 -0.33 -9.25
C THR A 48 8.27 0.25 -7.95
N TYR A 49 7.58 1.22 -7.39
CA TYR A 49 8.01 1.88 -6.16
C TYR A 49 8.11 0.89 -5.00
N PHE A 50 7.08 0.10 -4.78
CA PHE A 50 7.05 -0.80 -3.62
C PHE A 50 7.93 -2.03 -3.81
N LEU A 51 8.08 -2.52 -5.02
CA LEU A 51 9.08 -3.57 -5.28
C LEU A 51 10.48 -3.08 -4.92
N GLY A 52 10.78 -1.83 -5.23
CA GLY A 52 12.06 -1.22 -4.86
C GLY A 52 12.23 -1.03 -3.36
N SER A 53 11.15 -1.10 -2.60
CA SER A 53 11.16 -0.94 -1.13
C SER A 53 11.04 -2.28 -0.40
N ASN A 54 11.28 -3.39 -1.09
CA ASN A 54 11.32 -4.74 -0.53
C ASN A 54 9.95 -5.33 -0.16
N TYR A 55 8.87 -4.79 -0.69
CA TYR A 55 7.55 -5.42 -0.56
C TYR A 55 7.34 -6.44 -1.66
N GLU A 56 6.52 -7.44 -1.37
CA GLU A 56 5.90 -8.24 -2.41
C GLU A 56 4.63 -7.52 -2.82
N VAL A 57 4.36 -7.43 -4.12
CA VAL A 57 3.28 -6.59 -4.64
C VAL A 57 2.38 -7.41 -5.55
N ASP A 58 1.08 -7.30 -5.29
CA ASP A 58 0.04 -7.81 -6.19
C ASP A 58 -0.84 -6.64 -6.59
N THR A 59 -1.52 -6.75 -7.71
CA THR A 59 -2.43 -5.69 -8.19
C THR A 59 -3.78 -6.28 -8.57
N ALA A 60 -4.80 -5.43 -8.52
CA ALA A 60 -6.12 -5.75 -9.03
C ALA A 60 -6.73 -4.48 -9.60
N THR A 61 -7.59 -4.61 -10.60
CA THR A 61 -8.18 -3.46 -11.27
C THR A 61 -9.65 -3.25 -10.91
N ASN A 62 -10.19 -4.11 -10.07
CA ASN A 62 -11.58 -4.02 -9.64
C ASN A 62 -11.76 -4.75 -8.31
N GLY A 63 -12.93 -4.55 -7.70
CA GLY A 63 -13.20 -5.13 -6.39
C GLY A 63 -13.26 -6.66 -6.37
N SER A 64 -13.82 -7.27 -7.41
CA SER A 64 -13.92 -8.73 -7.46
C SER A 64 -12.54 -9.38 -7.50
N ASP A 65 -11.66 -8.87 -8.34
CA ASP A 65 -10.29 -9.38 -8.43
C ASP A 65 -9.53 -9.12 -7.14
N ALA A 66 -9.80 -7.99 -6.49
CA ALA A 66 -9.19 -7.67 -5.20
C ALA A 66 -9.56 -8.72 -4.16
N LEU A 67 -10.83 -9.13 -4.10
CA LEU A 67 -11.27 -10.13 -3.13
C LEU A 67 -10.62 -11.49 -3.38
N VAL A 68 -10.46 -11.87 -4.65
CA VAL A 68 -9.73 -13.10 -5.00
C VAL A 68 -8.29 -13.02 -4.51
N ALA A 69 -7.64 -11.90 -4.77
CA ALA A 69 -6.24 -11.71 -4.35
C ALA A 69 -6.11 -11.73 -2.83
N VAL A 70 -7.03 -11.09 -2.11
CA VAL A 70 -7.02 -11.10 -0.65
C VAL A 70 -7.16 -12.54 -0.12
N ALA A 71 -8.09 -13.30 -0.67
CA ALA A 71 -8.31 -14.67 -0.21
C ALA A 71 -7.09 -15.57 -0.46
N ARG A 72 -6.41 -15.37 -1.59
CA ARG A 72 -5.28 -16.20 -1.98
C ARG A 72 -3.98 -15.78 -1.33
N GLN A 73 -3.71 -14.49 -1.29
CA GLN A 73 -2.39 -13.96 -0.92
C GLN A 73 -2.31 -13.47 0.51
N ARG A 74 -3.44 -13.14 1.12
CA ARG A 74 -3.49 -12.59 2.47
C ARG A 74 -2.48 -11.47 2.66
N PRO A 75 -2.66 -10.34 1.93
CA PRO A 75 -1.73 -9.22 2.04
C PRO A 75 -1.75 -8.62 3.44
N ASN A 76 -0.66 -7.97 3.80
CA ASN A 76 -0.60 -7.23 5.06
C ASN A 76 -1.30 -5.88 4.94
N VAL A 77 -1.22 -5.28 3.75
CA VAL A 77 -1.78 -3.95 3.47
C VAL A 77 -2.48 -3.99 2.12
N VAL A 78 -3.63 -3.36 2.03
CA VAL A 78 -4.35 -3.14 0.77
C VAL A 78 -4.47 -1.65 0.55
N LEU A 79 -4.02 -1.17 -0.60
CA LEU A 79 -4.27 0.19 -1.05
C LEU A 79 -5.46 0.12 -1.99
N LEU A 80 -6.55 0.80 -1.66
CA LEU A 80 -7.85 0.54 -2.29
C LEU A 80 -8.51 1.85 -2.72
N ASP A 81 -8.75 1.97 -4.03
CA ASP A 81 -9.50 3.11 -4.57
C ASP A 81 -10.98 2.98 -4.24
N ILE A 82 -11.62 4.09 -3.89
CA ILE A 82 -13.07 4.12 -3.64
C ILE A 82 -13.84 4.04 -4.95
N THR A 83 -13.37 4.75 -5.97
CA THR A 83 -14.11 4.90 -7.23
C THR A 83 -13.65 3.85 -8.24
N MET A 84 -14.39 2.76 -8.35
CA MET A 84 -14.09 1.70 -9.29
C MET A 84 -15.40 1.21 -9.93
N PRO A 85 -15.33 0.65 -11.15
CA PRO A 85 -16.52 0.11 -11.78
C PRO A 85 -17.06 -1.10 -11.03
N ARG A 86 -18.36 -1.26 -11.06
CA ARG A 86 -19.12 -2.40 -10.50
C ARG A 86 -19.16 -2.39 -8.97
N MET A 87 -18.09 -2.75 -8.32
CA MET A 87 -18.01 -2.76 -6.86
C MET A 87 -17.16 -1.59 -6.42
N ASN A 88 -17.71 -0.63 -5.67
CA ASN A 88 -16.92 0.48 -5.20
C ASN A 88 -16.00 0.04 -4.05
N GLY A 89 -15.02 0.90 -3.71
CA GLY A 89 -14.02 0.55 -2.71
C GLY A 89 -14.59 0.30 -1.33
N VAL A 90 -15.66 0.98 -0.94
CA VAL A 90 -16.25 0.75 0.38
C VAL A 90 -16.87 -0.64 0.47
N GLU A 91 -17.53 -1.07 -0.59
CA GLU A 91 -18.07 -2.43 -0.64
C GLU A 91 -16.94 -3.46 -0.57
N ALA A 92 -15.87 -3.23 -1.33
CA ALA A 92 -14.71 -4.12 -1.28
C ALA A 92 -14.09 -4.15 0.10
N LEU A 93 -13.97 -3.00 0.75
CA LEU A 93 -13.45 -2.90 2.12
C LEU A 93 -14.27 -3.78 3.09
N LYS A 94 -15.59 -3.69 3.00
CA LYS A 94 -16.45 -4.49 3.88
C LYS A 94 -16.20 -5.98 3.69
N GLU A 95 -16.05 -6.42 2.45
CA GLU A 95 -15.79 -7.83 2.16
C GLU A 95 -14.40 -8.25 2.61
N ILE A 96 -13.40 -7.40 2.44
CA ILE A 96 -12.05 -7.68 2.92
C ILE A 96 -12.05 -7.88 4.43
N MET A 97 -12.74 -7.01 5.16
CA MET A 97 -12.80 -7.11 6.60
C MET A 97 -13.50 -8.39 7.07
N LYS A 98 -14.43 -8.92 6.29
CA LYS A 98 -15.03 -10.22 6.59
C LYS A 98 -14.04 -11.37 6.41
N ILE A 99 -13.12 -11.23 5.46
CA ILE A 99 -12.12 -12.27 5.21
C ILE A 99 -11.05 -12.26 6.30
N ASP A 100 -10.52 -11.07 6.62
CA ASP A 100 -9.42 -10.97 7.59
C ASP A 100 -9.33 -9.54 8.13
N GLN A 101 -9.71 -9.35 9.39
CA GLN A 101 -9.69 -8.03 10.02
C GLN A 101 -8.29 -7.54 10.35
N SER A 102 -7.28 -8.40 10.27
CA SER A 102 -5.90 -7.98 10.54
C SER A 102 -5.26 -7.27 9.35
N ILE A 103 -5.87 -7.36 8.17
CA ILE A 103 -5.38 -6.65 6.98
C ILE A 103 -5.63 -5.16 7.18
N ALA A 104 -4.59 -4.36 6.95
CA ALA A 104 -4.72 -2.91 7.00
C ALA A 104 -5.17 -2.40 5.62
N VAL A 105 -6.33 -1.77 5.56
CA VAL A 105 -6.83 -1.21 4.30
C VAL A 105 -6.69 0.30 4.35
N ILE A 106 -5.96 0.85 3.38
CA ILE A 106 -5.77 2.29 3.21
C ILE A 106 -6.49 2.70 1.93
N MET A 107 -7.45 3.62 2.06
CA MET A 107 -8.17 4.12 0.90
C MET A 107 -7.31 5.15 0.17
N VAL A 108 -7.12 4.99 -1.13
CA VAL A 108 -6.32 5.92 -1.95
C VAL A 108 -7.25 6.44 -3.04
N THR A 109 -7.73 7.67 -2.90
CA THR A 109 -8.84 8.09 -3.73
C THR A 109 -8.86 9.59 -4.02
N GLY A 110 -9.41 9.95 -5.19
CA GLY A 110 -9.74 11.33 -5.49
C GLY A 110 -11.09 11.77 -4.93
N ASN A 111 -11.86 10.82 -4.39
CA ASN A 111 -13.17 11.12 -3.82
C ASN A 111 -13.01 11.47 -2.34
N LEU A 112 -13.16 12.76 -2.02
CA LEU A 112 -12.95 13.29 -0.67
C LEU A 112 -14.27 13.68 0.00
N GLU A 113 -15.39 13.15 -0.46
CA GLU A 113 -16.66 13.44 0.19
C GLU A 113 -16.66 12.88 1.61
N LEU A 114 -16.96 13.75 2.55
CA LEU A 114 -16.91 13.40 3.96
C LEU A 114 -17.75 12.16 4.32
N PRO A 115 -19.01 12.03 3.84
CA PRO A 115 -19.79 10.84 4.20
C PRO A 115 -19.15 9.54 3.77
N VAL A 116 -18.52 9.50 2.59
CA VAL A 116 -17.85 8.30 2.09
C VAL A 116 -16.62 7.99 2.93
N THR A 117 -15.85 9.01 3.28
CA THR A 117 -14.67 8.86 4.12
C THR A 117 -15.05 8.32 5.50
N VAL A 118 -16.09 8.87 6.09
CA VAL A 118 -16.57 8.42 7.40
C VAL A 118 -17.02 6.96 7.33
N GLU A 119 -17.75 6.61 6.27
CA GLU A 119 -18.20 5.24 6.09
C GLU A 119 -17.03 4.27 5.98
N ALA A 120 -15.98 4.62 5.24
CA ALA A 120 -14.80 3.78 5.12
C ALA A 120 -14.14 3.56 6.49
N ILE A 121 -13.95 4.62 7.24
CA ILE A 121 -13.32 4.50 8.56
C ILE A 121 -14.18 3.62 9.48
N ARG A 122 -15.50 3.80 9.47
CA ARG A 122 -16.42 2.99 10.28
C ARG A 122 -16.38 1.52 9.92
N ASN A 123 -16.08 1.20 8.68
CA ASN A 123 -16.02 -0.18 8.20
C ASN A 123 -14.62 -0.78 8.27
N GLY A 124 -13.68 -0.11 8.95
CA GLY A 124 -12.41 -0.69 9.28
C GLY A 124 -11.22 -0.20 8.47
N ALA A 125 -11.39 0.80 7.62
CA ALA A 125 -10.23 1.37 6.93
C ALA A 125 -9.27 1.96 7.95
N PHE A 126 -7.99 1.70 7.78
CA PHE A 126 -6.96 2.25 8.65
C PHE A 126 -6.80 3.76 8.44
N GLY A 127 -6.95 4.21 7.21
CA GLY A 127 -6.84 5.61 6.88
C GLY A 127 -7.15 5.84 5.42
N TYR A 128 -6.93 7.07 4.96
CA TYR A 128 -7.10 7.39 3.55
C TYR A 128 -6.04 8.37 3.08
N VAL A 129 -5.76 8.34 1.78
CA VAL A 129 -4.79 9.21 1.12
C VAL A 129 -5.47 9.83 -0.08
N PRO A 130 -5.54 11.17 -0.18
CA PRO A 130 -6.14 11.80 -1.34
C PRO A 130 -5.23 11.71 -2.56
N LYS A 131 -5.82 11.62 -3.74
CA LYS A 131 -5.10 11.73 -5.01
C LYS A 131 -5.14 13.21 -5.46
N PRO A 132 -4.06 13.73 -6.02
CA PRO A 132 -2.73 13.16 -6.11
C PRO A 132 -2.07 13.08 -4.74
N PHE A 133 -1.24 12.09 -4.52
CA PHE A 133 -0.69 11.85 -3.19
C PHE A 133 0.83 12.00 -3.16
N ASP A 134 1.34 12.22 -1.95
CA ASP A 134 2.76 12.23 -1.68
C ASP A 134 3.17 10.82 -1.25
N LEU A 135 4.15 10.24 -1.93
CA LEU A 135 4.63 8.90 -1.62
C LEU A 135 5.16 8.79 -0.19
N ARG A 136 5.73 9.86 0.35
CA ARG A 136 6.22 9.82 1.73
C ARG A 136 5.08 9.71 2.73
N TYR A 137 3.97 10.40 2.45
CA TYR A 137 2.80 10.29 3.32
C TYR A 137 2.23 8.88 3.27
N LEU A 138 2.17 8.31 2.07
CA LEU A 138 1.70 6.94 1.88
C LEU A 138 2.61 5.96 2.63
N ASP A 139 3.92 6.11 2.53
CA ASP A 139 4.88 5.29 3.27
C ASP A 139 4.64 5.37 4.78
N HIS A 140 4.39 6.56 5.30
CA HIS A 140 4.11 6.74 6.71
C HIS A 140 2.87 5.97 7.16
N LEU A 141 1.80 6.06 6.38
CA LEU A 141 0.58 5.35 6.71
C LEU A 141 0.77 3.84 6.64
N ILE A 142 1.50 3.35 5.64
CA ILE A 142 1.78 1.93 5.53
C ILE A 142 2.58 1.45 6.73
N ALA A 143 3.63 2.18 7.10
CA ALA A 143 4.44 1.82 8.25
C ALA A 143 3.62 1.79 9.53
N ALA A 144 2.78 2.79 9.73
CA ALA A 144 1.90 2.85 10.90
C ALA A 144 0.93 1.68 10.92
N SER A 145 0.36 1.32 9.77
CA SER A 145 -0.58 0.22 9.66
C SER A 145 0.07 -1.12 9.96
N LEU A 146 1.30 -1.32 9.51
CA LEU A 146 2.04 -2.54 9.77
C LEU A 146 2.37 -2.69 11.26
N GLY A 147 2.75 -1.61 11.92
CA GLY A 147 2.99 -1.62 13.36
C GLY A 147 1.75 -2.02 14.13
N ARG A 148 0.59 -1.50 13.73
CA ARG A 148 -0.67 -1.87 14.36
C ARG A 148 -1.01 -3.35 14.12
N SER A 149 -0.86 -3.81 12.88
CA SER A 149 -1.13 -5.22 12.55
C SER A 149 -0.28 -6.17 13.36
N GLN A 150 0.98 -5.85 13.54
CA GLN A 150 1.88 -6.67 14.32
C GLN A 150 1.45 -6.76 15.79
N ARG A 151 0.92 -5.66 16.32
CA ARG A 151 0.44 -5.66 17.70
C ARG A 151 -0.84 -6.47 17.88
N LEU A 152 -1.66 -6.58 16.84
CA LEU A 152 -2.90 -7.34 16.89
C LEU A 152 -2.67 -8.85 16.76
N ARG A 153 -1.51 -9.23 16.25
CA ARG A 153 -1.14 -10.62 16.08
C ARG A 153 -0.33 -11.11 17.27
#